data_fc5f64d867825d001cf14069254023b2
#
_entry.id   fc5f64d867825d001cf14069254023b2
#
_cell.length_a   1.000
_cell.length_b   1.000
_cell.length_c   1.000
_cell.angle_alpha   90.00
_cell.angle_beta   90.00
_cell.angle_gamma   90.00
#
_symmetry.space_group_name_H-M   'P 1'
#
loop_
_entity.id
_entity.type
_entity.pdbx_description
1 polymer ?
#
loop_
_entity_poly.entity_id
_entity_poly.type
_entity_poly.pdbx_seq_one_letter_code
_entity_poly.pdbx_strand_id
1 'polypeptide(L)'
;MTKALQLARALVPELSPSLHKGQAGRLGVVGGSKDYTGAPFFSAMAAMRIGVDLAHIICEPKAGDVIKTYAPDLIVHRVLDQNAPIEEIHQSVDDVVSRLHVLVVGPGLGRDDHMQACAGAAISIAKKRDIGLVIDADGLWFVNNNIDAIKGYKKAILTPNVMEMKRLCEKLSINPDEMKEEDIASKVSELLGGVTVLEKGGVDRITNGSKTLTVDASGSLKRCGGQGDILSGAAGTLLAWGSVYAKGIGSDKDIKVPHEDIPLYAAYGASTFTRECSRLTFEEKGRSMITQDMLKNLIQAGSFIEYATFSNNYYDIDAQGVKIIKDKHQNLQPTFVFLSPPSIDSLARRLVKRGSETEESLRSRLDAAKGEMEYAQTGAFDYVIVNDDIEQAYEKLRKVALGEGTESDILPDNRIA
;
A
#
# COMPACT_ATOMS: atom_id res chain seq x y z
N MET A 1 7.03 -15.33 -8.92
CA MET A 1 6.88 -13.85 -8.72
C MET A 1 7.55 -13.11 -9.86
N THR A 2 6.88 -12.11 -10.47
CA THR A 2 7.47 -11.32 -11.55
C THR A 2 8.58 -10.41 -11.03
N LYS A 3 9.59 -10.13 -11.87
CA LYS A 3 10.69 -9.19 -11.53
C LYS A 3 10.14 -7.80 -11.14
N ALA A 4 9.08 -7.33 -11.80
CA ALA A 4 8.47 -6.04 -11.47
C ALA A 4 7.89 -6.01 -10.05
N LEU A 5 7.26 -7.10 -9.62
CA LEU A 5 6.74 -7.21 -8.26
C LEU A 5 7.88 -7.27 -7.22
N GLN A 6 8.98 -7.96 -7.50
CA GLN A 6 10.16 -7.95 -6.61
C GLN A 6 10.73 -6.55 -6.43
N LEU A 7 10.81 -5.76 -7.52
CA LEU A 7 11.30 -4.38 -7.46
C LEU A 7 10.32 -3.44 -6.73
N ALA A 8 9.01 -3.62 -6.92
CA ALA A 8 8.01 -2.85 -6.17
C ALA A 8 8.09 -3.14 -4.66
N ARG A 9 8.34 -4.38 -4.29
CA ARG A 9 8.50 -4.84 -2.90
C ARG A 9 9.78 -4.33 -2.26
N ALA A 10 10.86 -4.23 -3.00
CA ALA A 10 12.10 -3.68 -2.49
C ALA A 10 11.97 -2.22 -2.02
N LEU A 11 10.88 -1.53 -2.38
CA LEU A 11 10.55 -0.19 -1.87
C LEU A 11 9.97 -0.21 -0.45
N VAL A 12 9.43 -1.35 0.02
CA VAL A 12 8.78 -1.46 1.33
C VAL A 12 9.84 -1.42 2.43
N PRO A 13 9.80 -0.47 3.37
CA PRO A 13 10.79 -0.39 4.44
C PRO A 13 10.60 -1.53 5.44
N GLU A 14 11.69 -2.14 5.87
CA GLU A 14 11.65 -3.09 6.98
C GLU A 14 11.32 -2.37 8.29
N LEU A 15 10.40 -2.94 9.06
CA LEU A 15 10.10 -2.43 10.39
C LEU A 15 11.26 -2.78 11.33
N SER A 16 11.83 -1.76 11.96
CA SER A 16 12.97 -1.89 12.88
C SER A 16 12.71 -1.11 14.16
N PRO A 17 13.15 -1.62 15.34
CA PRO A 17 13.10 -0.87 16.59
C PRO A 17 13.86 0.46 16.56
N SER A 18 14.76 0.65 15.61
CA SER A 18 15.50 1.89 15.40
C SER A 18 14.74 2.96 14.62
N LEU A 19 13.61 2.61 14.00
CA LEU A 19 12.79 3.57 13.27
C LEU A 19 11.98 4.45 14.22
N HIS A 20 11.97 5.75 13.94
CA HIS A 20 11.17 6.72 14.67
C HIS A 20 9.92 7.10 13.86
N LYS A 21 8.88 7.57 14.54
CA LYS A 21 7.63 8.03 13.94
C LYS A 21 7.88 9.00 12.78
N GLY A 22 7.34 8.68 11.62
CA GLY A 22 7.47 9.43 10.37
C GLY A 22 8.58 8.93 9.44
N GLN A 23 9.41 7.95 9.83
CA GLN A 23 10.44 7.39 8.98
C GLN A 23 9.92 6.34 7.98
N ALA A 24 8.83 5.63 8.32
CA ALA A 24 8.15 4.72 7.39
C ALA A 24 7.17 5.43 6.42
N GLY A 25 7.22 6.76 6.36
CA GLY A 25 6.46 7.53 5.37
C GLY A 25 5.50 8.55 5.99
N ARG A 26 5.47 9.73 5.36
CA ARG A 26 4.53 10.81 5.67
C ARG A 26 3.87 11.27 4.39
N LEU A 27 2.55 11.10 4.30
CA LEU A 27 1.78 11.37 3.11
C LEU A 27 0.78 12.50 3.35
N GLY A 28 0.60 13.38 2.38
CA GLY A 28 -0.46 14.38 2.35
C GLY A 28 -1.44 14.11 1.22
N VAL A 29 -2.73 14.40 1.44
CA VAL A 29 -3.77 14.39 0.42
C VAL A 29 -4.34 15.80 0.33
N VAL A 30 -4.18 16.45 -0.83
CA VAL A 30 -4.85 17.72 -1.16
C VAL A 30 -6.16 17.40 -1.85
N GLY A 31 -7.26 17.59 -1.15
CA GLY A 31 -8.58 17.24 -1.62
C GLY A 31 -9.63 17.42 -0.53
N GLY A 32 -10.88 17.23 -0.87
CA GLY A 32 -12.00 17.49 0.02
C GLY A 32 -12.56 18.89 -0.19
N SER A 33 -13.75 18.90 -0.77
CA SER A 33 -14.52 20.10 -1.10
C SER A 33 -15.93 19.96 -0.53
N LYS A 34 -16.75 20.97 -0.78
CA LYS A 34 -18.13 21.08 -0.31
C LYS A 34 -18.96 19.79 -0.48
N ASP A 35 -18.81 19.12 -1.61
CA ASP A 35 -19.62 17.95 -1.97
C ASP A 35 -18.88 16.62 -1.80
N TYR A 36 -17.56 16.64 -1.58
CA TYR A 36 -16.72 15.44 -1.59
C TYR A 36 -15.78 15.38 -0.37
N THR A 37 -16.25 14.70 0.68
CA THR A 37 -15.45 14.48 1.90
C THR A 37 -14.88 13.06 1.98
N GLY A 38 -15.52 12.09 1.29
CA GLY A 38 -15.15 10.69 1.34
C GLY A 38 -13.85 10.36 0.58
N ALA A 39 -13.64 10.98 -0.60
CA ALA A 39 -12.51 10.66 -1.47
C ALA A 39 -11.14 10.92 -0.79
N PRO A 40 -10.85 12.11 -0.22
CA PRO A 40 -9.59 12.33 0.47
C PRO A 40 -9.45 11.47 1.73
N PHE A 41 -10.55 11.16 2.41
CA PHE A 41 -10.56 10.22 3.53
C PHE A 41 -10.12 8.81 3.08
N PHE A 42 -10.71 8.28 2.00
CA PHE A 42 -10.35 6.94 1.50
C PHE A 42 -8.90 6.87 1.05
N SER A 43 -8.38 7.90 0.38
CA SER A 43 -6.99 7.97 -0.03
C SER A 43 -6.04 7.99 1.16
N ALA A 44 -6.27 8.87 2.13
CA ALA A 44 -5.44 9.00 3.33
C ALA A 44 -5.52 7.77 4.24
N MET A 45 -6.74 7.22 4.43
CA MET A 45 -6.94 6.03 5.26
C MET A 45 -6.34 4.78 4.60
N ALA A 46 -6.42 4.65 3.27
CA ALA A 46 -5.74 3.59 2.55
C ALA A 46 -4.23 3.65 2.80
N ALA A 47 -3.63 4.83 2.72
CA ALA A 47 -2.21 5.00 3.02
C ALA A 47 -1.86 4.57 4.45
N MET A 48 -2.66 4.97 5.45
CA MET A 48 -2.47 4.55 6.85
C MET A 48 -2.58 3.04 7.02
N ARG A 49 -3.56 2.40 6.36
CA ARG A 49 -3.79 0.95 6.46
C ARG A 49 -2.72 0.13 5.73
N ILE A 50 -2.11 0.69 4.70
CA ILE A 50 -0.98 0.07 4.00
C ILE A 50 0.31 0.21 4.83
N GLY A 51 0.48 1.30 5.60
CA GLY A 51 1.54 1.38 6.59
C GLY A 51 2.40 2.65 6.56
N VAL A 52 1.90 3.81 6.07
CA VAL A 52 2.58 5.07 6.35
C VAL A 52 2.40 5.44 7.81
N ASP A 53 3.40 6.07 8.41
CA ASP A 53 3.34 6.49 9.81
C ASP A 53 2.36 7.64 10.06
N LEU A 54 2.23 8.54 9.10
CA LEU A 54 1.39 9.73 9.21
C LEU A 54 0.68 10.03 7.88
N ALA A 55 -0.62 10.27 7.95
CA ALA A 55 -1.40 10.78 6.83
C ALA A 55 -2.04 12.13 7.19
N HIS A 56 -1.85 13.09 6.29
CA HIS A 56 -2.38 14.44 6.40
C HIS A 56 -3.42 14.67 5.29
N ILE A 57 -4.51 15.36 5.61
CA ILE A 57 -5.49 15.84 4.62
C ILE A 57 -5.47 17.36 4.64
N ILE A 58 -5.31 17.97 3.47
CA ILE A 58 -5.28 19.41 3.25
C ILE A 58 -6.53 19.75 2.45
N CYS A 59 -7.52 20.37 3.04
CA CYS A 59 -8.87 20.50 2.48
C CYS A 59 -9.54 21.84 2.75
N GLU A 60 -10.70 22.02 2.12
CA GLU A 60 -11.64 23.11 2.41
C GLU A 60 -12.13 23.02 3.87
N PRO A 61 -12.32 24.17 4.59
CA PRO A 61 -12.63 24.17 6.02
C PRO A 61 -13.85 23.33 6.41
N LYS A 62 -15.00 23.47 5.70
CA LYS A 62 -16.24 22.74 6.01
C LYS A 62 -16.10 21.24 5.73
N ALA A 63 -15.41 20.88 4.65
CA ALA A 63 -15.07 19.50 4.37
C ALA A 63 -14.20 18.91 5.49
N GLY A 64 -13.21 19.69 5.96
CA GLY A 64 -12.33 19.27 7.04
C GLY A 64 -13.05 19.03 8.37
N ASP A 65 -14.08 19.82 8.69
CA ASP A 65 -14.90 19.60 9.90
C ASP A 65 -15.59 18.23 9.88
N VAL A 66 -16.09 17.83 8.72
CA VAL A 66 -16.74 16.52 8.54
C VAL A 66 -15.70 15.40 8.52
N ILE A 67 -14.59 15.56 7.79
CA ILE A 67 -13.55 14.52 7.67
C ILE A 67 -12.96 14.19 9.05
N LYS A 68 -12.78 15.17 9.95
CA LYS A 68 -12.32 14.94 11.33
C LYS A 68 -13.20 13.99 12.12
N THR A 69 -14.46 13.84 11.76
CA THR A 69 -15.38 12.92 12.45
C THR A 69 -15.24 11.47 11.98
N TYR A 70 -14.57 11.22 10.85
CA TYR A 70 -14.45 9.88 10.27
C TYR A 70 -13.41 9.00 10.96
N ALA A 71 -12.24 9.56 11.30
CA ALA A 71 -11.18 8.84 11.99
C ALA A 71 -10.23 9.81 12.73
N PRO A 72 -9.94 9.57 14.02
CA PRO A 72 -9.04 10.42 14.82
C PRO A 72 -7.57 10.28 14.43
N ASP A 73 -7.20 9.22 13.70
CA ASP A 73 -5.82 8.94 13.28
C ASP A 73 -5.33 9.89 12.18
N LEU A 74 -6.24 10.55 11.46
CA LEU A 74 -5.91 11.45 10.36
C LEU A 74 -5.67 12.88 10.86
N ILE A 75 -4.61 13.51 10.33
CA ILE A 75 -4.29 14.90 10.63
C ILE A 75 -4.92 15.78 9.54
N VAL A 76 -5.96 16.54 9.89
CA VAL A 76 -6.75 17.32 8.94
C VAL A 76 -6.46 18.80 9.07
N HIS A 77 -5.96 19.40 7.98
CA HIS A 77 -5.65 20.82 7.83
C HIS A 77 -6.72 21.50 7.01
N ARG A 78 -7.44 22.45 7.63
CA ARG A 78 -8.57 23.20 7.09
C ARG A 78 -8.10 24.51 6.46
N VAL A 79 -7.21 24.44 5.47
CA VAL A 79 -6.46 25.62 4.99
C VAL A 79 -6.83 26.08 3.58
N LEU A 80 -7.63 25.31 2.82
CA LEU A 80 -8.04 25.71 1.47
C LEU A 80 -9.31 26.57 1.50
N ASP A 81 -9.27 27.66 2.29
CA ASP A 81 -10.42 28.54 2.50
C ASP A 81 -10.53 29.56 1.36
N GLN A 82 -11.67 29.53 0.64
CA GLN A 82 -11.95 30.46 -0.45
C GLN A 82 -12.03 31.93 -0.01
N ASN A 83 -12.16 32.20 1.30
CA ASN A 83 -12.20 33.55 1.84
C ASN A 83 -10.82 34.04 2.29
N ALA A 84 -9.80 33.18 2.30
CA ALA A 84 -8.44 33.55 2.63
C ALA A 84 -7.66 34.03 1.39
N PRO A 85 -6.70 34.96 1.53
CA PRO A 85 -5.78 35.31 0.46
C PRO A 85 -5.00 34.11 -0.01
N ILE A 86 -4.77 34.00 -1.32
CA ILE A 86 -4.08 32.82 -1.91
C ILE A 86 -2.65 32.68 -1.37
N GLU A 87 -2.00 33.77 -0.99
CA GLU A 87 -0.67 33.81 -0.39
C GLU A 87 -0.64 33.13 0.98
N GLU A 88 -1.68 33.32 1.79
CA GLU A 88 -1.82 32.67 3.09
C GLU A 88 -2.08 31.15 2.93
N ILE A 89 -2.88 30.79 1.92
CA ILE A 89 -3.11 29.40 1.57
C ILE A 89 -1.78 28.75 1.13
N HIS A 90 -1.03 29.42 0.25
CA HIS A 90 0.28 28.97 -0.20
C HIS A 90 1.22 28.72 0.98
N GLN A 91 1.33 29.67 1.92
CA GLN A 91 2.18 29.52 3.09
C GLN A 91 1.73 28.33 3.96
N SER A 92 0.44 28.24 4.24
CA SER A 92 -0.13 27.17 5.06
C SER A 92 0.08 25.78 4.43
N VAL A 93 -0.09 25.67 3.11
CA VAL A 93 0.17 24.42 2.36
C VAL A 93 1.66 24.10 2.39
N ASP A 94 2.55 25.08 2.18
CA ASP A 94 4.00 24.90 2.20
C ASP A 94 4.50 24.44 3.58
N ASP A 95 3.95 24.98 4.66
CA ASP A 95 4.26 24.56 6.04
C ASP A 95 3.92 23.10 6.31
N VAL A 96 2.79 22.61 5.77
CA VAL A 96 2.41 21.21 5.89
C VAL A 96 3.30 20.34 5.01
N VAL A 97 3.44 20.70 3.73
CA VAL A 97 4.19 19.93 2.72
C VAL A 97 5.67 19.80 3.08
N SER A 98 6.23 20.78 3.81
CA SER A 98 7.64 20.76 4.28
C SER A 98 8.02 19.51 5.08
N ARG A 99 7.04 18.84 5.66
CA ARG A 99 7.21 17.66 6.53
C ARG A 99 6.88 16.35 5.83
N LEU A 100 6.41 16.38 4.58
CA LEU A 100 5.92 15.22 3.85
C LEU A 100 7.01 14.60 2.96
N HIS A 101 6.82 13.34 2.60
CA HIS A 101 7.59 12.63 1.60
C HIS A 101 6.87 12.60 0.25
N VAL A 102 5.55 12.60 0.26
CA VAL A 102 4.68 12.52 -0.91
C VAL A 102 3.42 13.35 -0.71
N LEU A 103 2.92 13.89 -1.81
CA LEU A 103 1.65 14.58 -1.88
C LEU A 103 0.75 13.91 -2.93
N VAL A 104 -0.47 13.54 -2.55
CA VAL A 104 -1.55 13.12 -3.46
C VAL A 104 -2.43 14.34 -3.70
N VAL A 105 -2.70 14.70 -4.95
CA VAL A 105 -3.51 15.87 -5.30
C VAL A 105 -4.69 15.43 -6.16
N GLY A 106 -5.90 15.78 -5.71
CA GLY A 106 -7.11 15.63 -6.52
C GLY A 106 -8.29 14.87 -5.93
N PRO A 107 -8.14 13.88 -5.03
CA PRO A 107 -9.28 13.15 -4.49
C PRO A 107 -10.36 14.09 -3.89
N GLY A 108 -11.52 14.19 -4.54
CA GLY A 108 -12.61 15.03 -4.10
C GLY A 108 -12.30 16.54 -3.99
N LEU A 109 -11.33 17.02 -4.76
CA LEU A 109 -10.88 18.42 -4.70
C LEU A 109 -11.93 19.39 -5.23
N GLY A 110 -12.69 19.00 -6.25
CA GLY A 110 -13.61 19.88 -6.97
C GLY A 110 -12.95 20.61 -8.14
N ARG A 111 -13.79 21.22 -8.98
CA ARG A 111 -13.37 21.86 -10.24
C ARG A 111 -13.64 23.36 -10.30
N ASP A 112 -14.04 23.96 -9.18
CA ASP A 112 -14.15 25.42 -9.10
C ASP A 112 -12.75 26.06 -9.17
N ASP A 113 -12.70 27.29 -9.63
CA ASP A 113 -11.45 27.99 -9.92
C ASP A 113 -10.56 28.12 -8.68
N HIS A 114 -11.14 28.31 -7.50
CA HIS A 114 -10.39 28.43 -6.25
C HIS A 114 -9.67 27.11 -5.90
N MET A 115 -10.40 25.99 -5.89
CA MET A 115 -9.82 24.68 -5.57
C MET A 115 -8.81 24.24 -6.63
N GLN A 116 -9.01 24.60 -7.89
CA GLN A 116 -8.05 24.34 -8.95
C GLN A 116 -6.78 25.22 -8.79
N ALA A 117 -6.90 26.46 -8.37
CA ALA A 117 -5.75 27.31 -8.01
C ALA A 117 -4.96 26.70 -6.82
N CYS A 118 -5.66 26.16 -5.81
CA CYS A 118 -5.06 25.45 -4.68
C CYS A 118 -4.30 24.19 -5.14
N ALA A 119 -4.85 23.44 -6.13
CA ALA A 119 -4.16 22.30 -6.70
C ALA A 119 -2.84 22.73 -7.39
N GLY A 120 -2.88 23.79 -8.18
CA GLY A 120 -1.70 24.35 -8.83
C GLY A 120 -0.63 24.80 -7.84
N ALA A 121 -1.05 25.47 -6.75
CA ALA A 121 -0.19 25.84 -5.64
C ALA A 121 0.50 24.63 -5.00
N ALA A 122 -0.28 23.61 -4.64
CA ALA A 122 0.22 22.39 -4.01
C ALA A 122 1.22 21.65 -4.90
N ILE A 123 0.93 21.51 -6.20
CA ILE A 123 1.84 20.91 -7.19
C ILE A 123 3.15 21.71 -7.30
N SER A 124 3.06 23.04 -7.38
CA SER A 124 4.24 23.91 -7.44
C SER A 124 5.12 23.80 -6.19
N ILE A 125 4.51 23.78 -5.01
CA ILE A 125 5.20 23.61 -3.73
C ILE A 125 5.89 22.26 -3.67
N ALA A 126 5.19 21.17 -4.03
CA ALA A 126 5.74 19.83 -4.02
C ALA A 126 6.96 19.70 -4.95
N LYS A 127 6.89 20.28 -6.15
CA LYS A 127 8.02 20.35 -7.10
C LYS A 127 9.19 21.15 -6.52
N LYS A 128 8.94 22.31 -5.94
CA LYS A 128 9.98 23.15 -5.31
C LYS A 128 10.68 22.41 -4.16
N ARG A 129 9.94 21.58 -3.42
CA ARG A 129 10.46 20.77 -2.30
C ARG A 129 11.01 19.41 -2.75
N ASP A 130 10.94 19.11 -4.04
CA ASP A 130 11.44 17.87 -4.66
C ASP A 130 10.86 16.59 -4.05
N ILE A 131 9.58 16.60 -3.61
CA ILE A 131 8.88 15.44 -3.05
C ILE A 131 8.05 14.71 -4.11
N GLY A 132 7.72 13.44 -3.84
CA GLY A 132 6.87 12.63 -4.72
C GLY A 132 5.47 13.23 -4.89
N LEU A 133 4.88 13.07 -6.08
CA LEU A 133 3.52 13.50 -6.42
C LEU A 133 2.70 12.35 -6.96
N VAL A 134 1.45 12.23 -6.50
CA VAL A 134 0.41 11.43 -7.16
C VAL A 134 -0.71 12.36 -7.56
N ILE A 135 -1.09 12.35 -8.83
CA ILE A 135 -2.15 13.21 -9.37
C ILE A 135 -3.30 12.32 -9.82
N ASP A 136 -4.45 12.47 -9.19
CA ASP A 136 -5.66 11.68 -9.47
C ASP A 136 -6.88 12.60 -9.60
N ALA A 137 -7.94 12.08 -10.18
CA ALA A 137 -9.27 12.70 -10.25
C ALA A 137 -9.24 14.21 -10.67
N ASP A 138 -9.68 15.13 -9.79
CA ASP A 138 -9.74 16.56 -10.13
C ASP A 138 -8.34 17.22 -10.19
N GLY A 139 -7.30 16.58 -9.66
CA GLY A 139 -5.91 16.95 -9.92
C GLY A 139 -5.50 16.70 -11.38
N LEU A 140 -5.99 15.63 -11.99
CA LEU A 140 -5.80 15.38 -13.44
C LEU A 140 -6.55 16.41 -14.27
N TRP A 141 -7.70 16.89 -13.81
CA TRP A 141 -8.40 18.00 -14.44
C TRP A 141 -7.55 19.27 -14.46
N PHE A 142 -6.87 19.59 -13.35
CA PHE A 142 -5.92 20.71 -13.30
C PHE A 142 -4.78 20.52 -14.30
N VAL A 143 -4.12 19.36 -14.28
CA VAL A 143 -2.99 19.04 -15.19
C VAL A 143 -3.42 19.12 -16.64
N ASN A 144 -4.61 18.61 -16.97
CA ASN A 144 -5.13 18.67 -18.34
C ASN A 144 -5.25 20.12 -18.86
N ASN A 145 -5.57 21.07 -18.00
CA ASN A 145 -5.63 22.50 -18.36
C ASN A 145 -4.27 23.21 -18.25
N ASN A 146 -3.30 22.62 -17.54
CA ASN A 146 -2.00 23.20 -17.21
C ASN A 146 -0.87 22.17 -17.37
N ILE A 147 -0.68 21.63 -18.57
CA ILE A 147 0.28 20.54 -18.85
C ILE A 147 1.69 20.85 -18.34
N ASP A 148 2.15 22.09 -18.50
CA ASP A 148 3.50 22.51 -18.10
C ASP A 148 3.71 22.45 -16.58
N ALA A 149 2.64 22.43 -15.79
CA ALA A 149 2.73 22.30 -14.33
C ALA A 149 3.42 21.01 -13.89
N ILE A 150 3.29 19.92 -14.68
CA ILE A 150 3.84 18.60 -14.33
C ILE A 150 4.94 18.13 -15.28
N LYS A 151 5.05 18.73 -16.49
CA LYS A 151 5.97 18.32 -17.52
C LYS A 151 7.41 18.21 -17.01
N GLY A 152 8.06 17.06 -17.27
CA GLY A 152 9.43 16.77 -16.87
C GLY A 152 9.63 16.45 -15.38
N TYR A 153 8.57 16.47 -14.56
CA TYR A 153 8.70 16.13 -13.15
C TYR A 153 8.60 14.62 -12.93
N LYS A 154 9.73 13.93 -13.04
CA LYS A 154 9.81 12.45 -13.03
C LYS A 154 9.44 11.80 -11.69
N LYS A 155 9.31 12.56 -10.59
CA LYS A 155 8.82 12.07 -9.29
C LYS A 155 7.30 12.04 -9.18
N ALA A 156 6.58 12.22 -10.31
CA ALA A 156 5.13 12.20 -10.35
C ALA A 156 4.59 10.92 -10.96
N ILE A 157 3.40 10.52 -10.44
CA ILE A 157 2.54 9.46 -10.96
C ILE A 157 1.19 10.10 -11.30
N LEU A 158 0.75 9.97 -12.55
CA LEU A 158 -0.61 10.28 -12.98
C LEU A 158 -1.43 9.00 -13.01
N THR A 159 -2.68 9.04 -12.55
CA THR A 159 -3.54 7.84 -12.46
C THR A 159 -4.82 7.99 -13.31
N PRO A 160 -4.75 8.27 -14.61
CA PRO A 160 -5.93 8.51 -15.43
C PRO A 160 -6.76 7.26 -15.63
N ASN A 161 -8.10 7.40 -15.54
CA ASN A 161 -9.05 6.45 -16.11
C ASN A 161 -9.20 6.70 -17.62
N VAL A 162 -9.97 5.86 -18.31
CA VAL A 162 -10.18 5.94 -19.77
C VAL A 162 -10.63 7.34 -20.21
N MET A 163 -11.54 8.00 -19.48
CA MET A 163 -12.04 9.33 -19.83
C MET A 163 -11.01 10.44 -19.56
N GLU A 164 -10.25 10.30 -18.48
CA GLU A 164 -9.15 11.20 -18.13
C GLU A 164 -7.99 11.04 -19.12
N MET A 165 -7.67 9.81 -19.52
CA MET A 165 -6.69 9.52 -20.56
C MET A 165 -7.08 10.15 -21.90
N LYS A 166 -8.34 10.02 -22.31
CA LYS A 166 -8.83 10.64 -23.53
C LYS A 166 -8.62 12.16 -23.53
N ARG A 167 -8.92 12.85 -22.42
CA ARG A 167 -8.69 14.30 -22.29
C ARG A 167 -7.19 14.66 -22.38
N LEU A 168 -6.33 13.85 -21.76
CA LEU A 168 -4.87 14.05 -21.87
C LEU A 168 -4.40 13.89 -23.30
N CYS A 169 -4.90 12.89 -24.03
CA CYS A 169 -4.60 12.69 -25.45
C CYS A 169 -5.05 13.90 -26.29
N GLU A 170 -6.29 14.38 -26.10
CA GLU A 170 -6.80 15.55 -26.78
C GLU A 170 -5.91 16.77 -26.52
N LYS A 171 -5.50 17.00 -25.28
CA LYS A 171 -4.66 18.13 -24.90
C LYS A 171 -3.24 18.05 -25.45
N LEU A 172 -2.70 16.85 -25.55
CA LEU A 172 -1.36 16.57 -26.08
C LEU A 172 -1.35 16.38 -27.61
N SER A 173 -2.48 16.58 -28.28
CA SER A 173 -2.65 16.36 -29.72
C SER A 173 -2.28 14.93 -30.17
N ILE A 174 -2.59 13.95 -29.32
CA ILE A 174 -2.47 12.53 -29.64
C ILE A 174 -3.80 12.07 -30.24
N ASN A 175 -3.74 11.44 -31.42
CA ASN A 175 -4.89 10.77 -32.02
C ASN A 175 -4.84 9.26 -31.64
N PRO A 176 -5.70 8.77 -30.71
CA PRO A 176 -5.68 7.37 -30.33
C PRO A 176 -6.01 6.39 -31.44
N ASP A 177 -6.78 6.83 -32.46
CA ASP A 177 -7.20 5.99 -33.59
C ASP A 177 -6.03 5.68 -34.56
N GLU A 178 -4.93 6.42 -34.46
CA GLU A 178 -3.74 6.25 -35.32
C GLU A 178 -2.64 5.41 -34.67
N MET A 179 -2.87 4.90 -33.45
CA MET A 179 -1.88 4.12 -32.70
C MET A 179 -2.51 2.94 -31.98
N LYS A 180 -1.67 1.98 -31.57
CA LYS A 180 -2.13 0.87 -30.76
C LYS A 180 -2.50 1.36 -29.36
N GLU A 181 -3.58 0.81 -28.82
CA GLU A 181 -4.04 1.13 -27.46
C GLU A 181 -2.93 0.97 -26.42
N GLU A 182 -2.07 -0.04 -26.58
CA GLU A 182 -0.95 -0.33 -25.68
C GLU A 182 0.15 0.74 -25.66
N ASP A 183 0.25 1.56 -26.70
CA ASP A 183 1.29 2.59 -26.86
C ASP A 183 0.83 3.99 -26.38
N ILE A 184 -0.49 4.19 -26.19
CA ILE A 184 -1.06 5.50 -25.84
C ILE A 184 -0.48 6.06 -24.55
N ALA A 185 -0.48 5.27 -23.48
CA ALA A 185 0.05 5.69 -22.16
C ALA A 185 1.55 6.04 -22.25
N SER A 186 2.33 5.28 -23.04
CA SER A 186 3.75 5.54 -23.26
C SER A 186 3.95 6.87 -24.01
N LYS A 187 3.13 7.13 -25.00
CA LYS A 187 3.18 8.39 -25.76
C LYS A 187 2.84 9.60 -24.91
N VAL A 188 1.80 9.48 -24.05
CA VAL A 188 1.46 10.51 -23.06
C VAL A 188 2.63 10.78 -22.14
N SER A 189 3.25 9.74 -21.59
CA SER A 189 4.40 9.86 -20.69
C SER A 189 5.60 10.53 -21.39
N GLU A 190 5.92 10.15 -22.63
CA GLU A 190 7.00 10.76 -23.43
C GLU A 190 6.78 12.27 -23.60
N LEU A 191 5.57 12.68 -24.02
CA LEU A 191 5.24 14.09 -24.25
C LEU A 191 5.22 14.90 -22.95
N LEU A 192 4.94 14.23 -21.82
CA LEU A 192 5.07 14.81 -20.48
C LEU A 192 6.51 14.80 -19.93
N GLY A 193 7.49 14.34 -20.73
CA GLY A 193 8.91 14.34 -20.34
C GLY A 193 9.30 13.23 -19.38
N GLY A 194 8.62 12.07 -19.46
CA GLY A 194 8.93 10.87 -18.66
C GLY A 194 8.24 10.83 -17.29
N VAL A 195 7.13 11.55 -17.14
CA VAL A 195 6.24 11.43 -15.96
C VAL A 195 5.60 10.05 -15.99
N THR A 196 5.56 9.36 -14.85
CA THR A 196 4.93 8.04 -14.78
C THR A 196 3.41 8.15 -14.95
N VAL A 197 2.86 7.35 -15.84
CA VAL A 197 1.42 7.24 -16.10
C VAL A 197 0.95 5.84 -15.74
N LEU A 198 -0.02 5.75 -14.84
CA LEU A 198 -0.78 4.56 -14.50
C LEU A 198 -2.16 4.69 -15.14
N GLU A 199 -2.33 4.16 -16.34
CA GLU A 199 -3.62 4.09 -17.03
C GLU A 199 -4.49 3.00 -16.40
N LYS A 200 -5.64 3.40 -15.85
CA LYS A 200 -6.62 2.48 -15.23
C LYS A 200 -7.51 1.86 -16.30
N GLY A 201 -7.61 0.52 -16.34
CA GLY A 201 -8.42 -0.19 -17.34
C GLY A 201 -8.83 -1.60 -16.94
N GLY A 202 -9.20 -2.42 -17.92
CA GLY A 202 -9.31 -3.87 -17.75
C GLY A 202 -7.97 -4.48 -17.38
N VAL A 203 -6.94 -4.07 -18.09
CA VAL A 203 -5.52 -4.22 -17.77
C VAL A 203 -5.00 -2.83 -17.46
N ASP A 204 -4.33 -2.63 -16.34
CA ASP A 204 -3.66 -1.36 -16.06
C ASP A 204 -2.30 -1.33 -16.76
N ARG A 205 -2.01 -0.20 -17.42
CA ARG A 205 -0.72 0.03 -18.07
C ARG A 205 0.05 1.10 -17.32
N ILE A 206 1.28 0.78 -16.93
CA ILE A 206 2.14 1.66 -16.14
C ILE A 206 3.41 1.93 -16.91
N THR A 207 3.70 3.19 -17.20
CA THR A 207 4.85 3.55 -18.03
C THR A 207 5.49 4.86 -17.59
N ASN A 208 6.81 4.98 -17.81
CA ASN A 208 7.57 6.23 -17.68
C ASN A 208 8.09 6.73 -19.04
N GLY A 209 7.47 6.25 -20.14
CA GLY A 209 7.85 6.56 -21.51
C GLY A 209 8.98 5.68 -22.07
N SER A 210 9.84 5.13 -21.20
CA SER A 210 10.94 4.25 -21.61
C SER A 210 10.70 2.78 -21.27
N LYS A 211 9.91 2.52 -20.24
CA LYS A 211 9.54 1.18 -19.75
C LYS A 211 8.04 1.13 -19.56
N THR A 212 7.42 0.03 -19.96
CA THR A 212 5.99 -0.24 -19.73
C THR A 212 5.82 -1.55 -19.00
N LEU A 213 5.00 -1.53 -17.96
CA LEU A 213 4.58 -2.67 -17.17
C LEU A 213 3.06 -2.80 -17.25
N THR A 214 2.55 -4.01 -17.16
CA THR A 214 1.11 -4.29 -17.17
C THR A 214 0.69 -5.04 -15.92
N VAL A 215 -0.51 -4.73 -15.43
CA VAL A 215 -1.18 -5.48 -14.35
C VAL A 215 -2.50 -5.98 -14.89
N ASP A 216 -2.55 -7.27 -15.17
CA ASP A 216 -3.70 -8.00 -15.72
C ASP A 216 -4.46 -8.80 -14.66
N ALA A 217 -3.99 -8.77 -13.41
CA ALA A 217 -4.66 -9.42 -12.30
C ALA A 217 -6.12 -8.98 -12.20
N SER A 218 -7.02 -9.93 -12.04
CA SER A 218 -8.45 -9.66 -11.91
C SER A 218 -8.75 -8.91 -10.62
N GLY A 219 -9.43 -7.77 -10.73
CA GLY A 219 -10.05 -7.08 -9.59
C GLY A 219 -11.49 -7.52 -9.37
N SER A 220 -12.30 -6.67 -8.72
CA SER A 220 -13.73 -6.93 -8.55
C SER A 220 -14.52 -6.76 -9.84
N LEU A 221 -15.59 -7.55 -10.00
CA LEU A 221 -16.59 -7.35 -11.06
C LEU A 221 -17.42 -6.09 -10.81
N LYS A 222 -17.58 -5.69 -9.55
CA LYS A 222 -18.30 -4.47 -9.19
C LYS A 222 -17.38 -3.24 -9.27
N ARG A 223 -17.86 -2.22 -9.99
CA ARG A 223 -17.27 -0.87 -9.98
C ARG A 223 -17.99 -0.04 -8.91
N CYS A 224 -17.31 0.34 -7.84
CA CYS A 224 -17.83 1.29 -6.84
C CYS A 224 -16.98 2.55 -6.78
N GLY A 225 -17.61 3.69 -6.44
CA GLY A 225 -16.89 4.93 -6.20
C GLY A 225 -15.89 4.77 -5.06
N GLY A 226 -14.71 5.40 -5.18
CA GLY A 226 -13.68 5.35 -4.16
C GLY A 226 -12.57 4.31 -4.38
N GLN A 227 -12.71 3.37 -5.33
CA GLN A 227 -11.61 2.44 -5.67
C GLN A 227 -10.38 3.19 -6.19
N GLY A 228 -10.58 4.28 -6.96
CA GLY A 228 -9.51 5.16 -7.40
C GLY A 228 -8.82 5.86 -6.23
N ASP A 229 -9.57 6.25 -5.20
CA ASP A 229 -9.02 6.90 -4.02
C ASP A 229 -8.13 5.91 -3.22
N ILE A 230 -8.53 4.64 -3.12
CA ILE A 230 -7.67 3.58 -2.55
C ILE A 230 -6.38 3.45 -3.36
N LEU A 231 -6.47 3.43 -4.70
CA LEU A 231 -5.31 3.35 -5.59
C LEU A 231 -4.38 4.55 -5.41
N SER A 232 -4.91 5.76 -5.34
CA SER A 232 -4.11 6.98 -5.16
C SER A 232 -3.38 6.98 -3.80
N GLY A 233 -4.03 6.51 -2.73
CA GLY A 233 -3.43 6.31 -1.41
C GLY A 233 -2.33 5.24 -1.44
N ALA A 234 -2.57 4.12 -2.11
CA ALA A 234 -1.58 3.06 -2.29
C ALA A 234 -0.37 3.54 -3.09
N ALA A 235 -0.59 4.26 -4.20
CA ALA A 235 0.49 4.83 -5.00
C ALA A 235 1.31 5.85 -4.20
N GLY A 236 0.63 6.69 -3.41
CA GLY A 236 1.28 7.62 -2.51
C GLY A 236 2.13 6.94 -1.45
N THR A 237 1.64 5.84 -0.86
CA THR A 237 2.37 5.05 0.13
C THR A 237 3.65 4.47 -0.44
N LEU A 238 3.56 3.75 -1.56
CA LEU A 238 4.72 3.12 -2.20
C LEU A 238 5.72 4.16 -2.71
N LEU A 239 5.24 5.32 -3.18
CA LEU A 239 6.11 6.43 -3.57
C LEU A 239 6.79 7.09 -2.36
N ALA A 240 6.10 7.20 -1.21
CA ALA A 240 6.70 7.66 0.05
C ALA A 240 7.79 6.71 0.53
N TRP A 241 7.53 5.40 0.47
CA TRP A 241 8.53 4.36 0.76
C TRP A 241 9.70 4.39 -0.22
N GLY A 242 9.44 4.61 -1.50
CA GLY A 242 10.48 4.84 -2.50
C GLY A 242 11.37 6.04 -2.18
N SER A 243 10.79 7.11 -1.61
CA SER A 243 11.57 8.28 -1.15
C SER A 243 12.42 7.97 0.08
N VAL A 244 11.95 7.07 0.95
CA VAL A 244 12.69 6.56 2.11
C VAL A 244 13.80 5.61 1.65
N TYR A 245 13.48 4.70 0.72
CA TYR A 245 14.43 3.80 0.07
C TYR A 245 15.60 4.56 -0.59
N ALA A 246 15.30 5.63 -1.34
CA ALA A 246 16.31 6.45 -1.99
C ALA A 246 17.30 7.11 -1.01
N LYS A 247 16.92 7.24 0.28
CA LYS A 247 17.77 7.71 1.37
C LYS A 247 18.54 6.59 2.09
N GLY A 248 18.42 5.35 1.60
CA GLY A 248 19.11 4.19 2.18
C GLY A 248 18.48 3.67 3.47
N ILE A 249 17.22 4.02 3.75
CA ILE A 249 16.47 3.54 4.91
C ILE A 249 15.57 2.39 4.46
N GLY A 250 15.83 1.20 4.98
CA GLY A 250 15.01 0.00 4.75
C GLY A 250 15.32 -0.73 3.45
N SER A 251 14.81 -1.94 3.35
CA SER A 251 14.77 -2.87 2.23
C SER A 251 15.95 -3.80 2.00
N ASP A 252 15.61 -4.91 1.35
CA ASP A 252 16.51 -5.95 0.91
C ASP A 252 17.72 -5.36 0.15
N LYS A 253 18.91 -5.54 0.70
CA LYS A 253 20.17 -5.00 0.16
C LYS A 253 20.55 -5.64 -1.17
N ASP A 254 19.94 -6.77 -1.52
CA ASP A 254 20.28 -7.55 -2.71
C ASP A 254 19.52 -7.10 -3.96
N ILE A 255 18.37 -6.42 -3.79
CA ILE A 255 17.54 -5.93 -4.91
C ILE A 255 17.64 -4.41 -5.00
N LYS A 256 18.31 -3.92 -6.05
CA LYS A 256 18.46 -2.49 -6.31
C LYS A 256 17.42 -1.98 -7.28
N VAL A 257 16.61 -1.01 -6.83
CA VAL A 257 15.67 -0.26 -7.66
C VAL A 257 16.37 1.01 -8.15
N PRO A 258 16.50 1.24 -9.48
CA PRO A 258 16.99 2.52 -10.00
C PRO A 258 16.11 3.67 -9.52
N HIS A 259 16.70 4.75 -9.03
CA HIS A 259 15.95 5.86 -8.43
C HIS A 259 14.97 6.50 -9.41
N GLU A 260 15.33 6.56 -10.70
CA GLU A 260 14.47 7.06 -11.78
C GLU A 260 13.24 6.18 -12.04
N ASP A 261 13.29 4.89 -11.66
CA ASP A 261 12.21 3.94 -11.84
C ASP A 261 11.32 3.78 -10.59
N ILE A 262 11.65 4.43 -9.48
CA ILE A 262 10.87 4.34 -8.24
C ILE A 262 9.38 4.64 -8.50
N PRO A 263 8.97 5.72 -9.20
CA PRO A 263 7.56 5.98 -9.45
C PRO A 263 6.89 4.89 -10.30
N LEU A 264 7.62 4.28 -11.24
CA LEU A 264 7.12 3.19 -12.07
C LEU A 264 6.77 1.96 -11.22
N TYR A 265 7.68 1.52 -10.36
CA TYR A 265 7.46 0.35 -9.51
C TYR A 265 6.50 0.65 -8.35
N ALA A 266 6.45 1.87 -7.84
CA ALA A 266 5.44 2.31 -6.88
C ALA A 266 4.03 2.23 -7.49
N ALA A 267 3.84 2.72 -8.70
CA ALA A 267 2.57 2.64 -9.42
C ALA A 267 2.18 1.18 -9.73
N TYR A 268 3.13 0.34 -10.13
CA TYR A 268 2.91 -1.08 -10.39
C TYR A 268 2.45 -1.82 -9.13
N GLY A 269 3.16 -1.62 -8.03
CA GLY A 269 2.79 -2.22 -6.75
C GLY A 269 1.42 -1.76 -6.28
N ALA A 270 1.11 -0.47 -6.41
CA ALA A 270 -0.18 0.10 -6.03
C ALA A 270 -1.36 -0.48 -6.83
N SER A 271 -1.19 -0.62 -8.15
CA SER A 271 -2.19 -1.25 -9.01
C SER A 271 -2.42 -2.71 -8.61
N THR A 272 -1.35 -3.50 -8.49
CA THR A 272 -1.42 -4.90 -8.10
C THR A 272 -2.14 -5.07 -6.75
N PHE A 273 -1.75 -4.29 -5.77
CA PHE A 273 -2.31 -4.28 -4.43
C PHE A 273 -3.80 -3.91 -4.42
N THR A 274 -4.18 -2.83 -5.12
CA THR A 274 -5.56 -2.37 -5.16
C THR A 274 -6.48 -3.38 -5.85
N ARG A 275 -6.02 -4.02 -6.93
CA ARG A 275 -6.76 -5.07 -7.63
C ARG A 275 -6.99 -6.28 -6.73
N GLU A 276 -5.97 -6.74 -6.03
CA GLU A 276 -6.08 -7.86 -5.10
C GLU A 276 -7.03 -7.54 -3.93
N CYS A 277 -6.89 -6.36 -3.32
CA CYS A 277 -7.81 -5.89 -2.28
C CYS A 277 -9.26 -5.86 -2.78
N SER A 278 -9.48 -5.35 -3.99
CA SER A 278 -10.80 -5.28 -4.63
C SER A 278 -11.36 -6.69 -4.90
N ARG A 279 -10.53 -7.64 -5.36
CA ARG A 279 -10.91 -9.04 -5.59
C ARG A 279 -11.36 -9.71 -4.29
N LEU A 280 -10.53 -9.65 -3.24
CA LEU A 280 -10.84 -10.22 -1.92
C LEU A 280 -12.13 -9.65 -1.34
N THR A 281 -12.30 -8.33 -1.44
CA THR A 281 -13.53 -7.68 -0.94
C THR A 281 -14.77 -8.13 -1.72
N PHE A 282 -14.65 -8.30 -3.04
CA PHE A 282 -15.76 -8.76 -3.85
C PHE A 282 -16.10 -10.25 -3.58
N GLU A 283 -15.13 -11.08 -3.33
CA GLU A 283 -15.34 -12.49 -2.93
C GLU A 283 -16.10 -12.58 -1.60
N GLU A 284 -15.80 -11.66 -0.66
CA GLU A 284 -16.48 -11.61 0.65
C GLU A 284 -17.90 -11.00 0.55
N LYS A 285 -18.07 -9.87 -0.15
CA LYS A 285 -19.27 -9.03 -0.13
C LYS A 285 -20.12 -9.12 -1.40
N GLY A 286 -19.57 -9.64 -2.48
CA GLY A 286 -20.26 -9.71 -3.76
C GLY A 286 -20.75 -8.32 -4.23
N ARG A 287 -21.99 -8.26 -4.68
CA ARG A 287 -22.60 -7.03 -5.21
C ARG A 287 -22.80 -5.93 -4.15
N SER A 288 -22.79 -6.26 -2.86
CA SER A 288 -22.95 -5.28 -1.77
C SER A 288 -21.68 -4.54 -1.40
N MET A 289 -20.52 -4.95 -1.95
CA MET A 289 -19.21 -4.33 -1.72
C MET A 289 -19.25 -2.81 -1.90
N ILE A 290 -18.65 -2.08 -0.94
CA ILE A 290 -18.39 -0.65 -0.98
C ILE A 290 -16.91 -0.38 -0.63
N THR A 291 -16.43 0.83 -0.87
CA THR A 291 -15.02 1.19 -0.62
C THR A 291 -14.64 1.11 0.85
N GLN A 292 -15.58 1.34 1.77
CA GLN A 292 -15.37 1.14 3.21
C GLN A 292 -14.99 -0.32 3.54
N ASP A 293 -15.53 -1.29 2.80
CA ASP A 293 -15.17 -2.71 2.98
C ASP A 293 -13.76 -2.98 2.48
N MET A 294 -13.34 -2.33 1.38
CA MET A 294 -11.95 -2.43 0.91
C MET A 294 -10.95 -1.97 1.96
N LEU A 295 -11.24 -0.89 2.71
CA LEU A 295 -10.35 -0.44 3.79
C LEU A 295 -10.11 -1.51 4.87
N LYS A 296 -11.11 -2.36 5.15
CA LYS A 296 -10.96 -3.48 6.10
C LYS A 296 -10.05 -4.57 5.53
N ASN A 297 -10.19 -4.85 4.24
CA ASN A 297 -9.45 -5.90 3.55
C ASN A 297 -8.05 -5.45 3.08
N LEU A 298 -7.71 -4.16 3.22
CA LEU A 298 -6.35 -3.66 2.94
C LEU A 298 -5.30 -4.36 3.82
N ILE A 299 -5.62 -4.71 5.05
CA ILE A 299 -4.72 -5.45 5.96
C ILE A 299 -4.42 -6.84 5.40
N GLN A 300 -5.44 -7.55 4.91
CA GLN A 300 -5.26 -8.87 4.29
C GLN A 300 -4.51 -8.80 2.96
N ALA A 301 -4.78 -7.76 2.15
CA ALA A 301 -4.03 -7.50 0.93
C ALA A 301 -2.60 -7.01 1.24
N GLY A 302 -2.37 -6.32 2.37
CA GLY A 302 -1.05 -5.96 2.89
C GLY A 302 -0.22 -7.19 3.21
N SER A 303 -0.82 -8.23 3.76
CA SER A 303 -0.17 -9.55 3.89
C SER A 303 0.35 -10.06 2.55
N PHE A 304 -0.29 -9.75 1.42
CA PHE A 304 0.21 -10.11 0.10
C PHE A 304 1.51 -9.35 -0.27
N ILE A 305 1.65 -8.09 0.10
CA ILE A 305 2.89 -7.32 -0.06
C ILE A 305 3.94 -7.82 0.94
N GLU A 306 3.59 -8.03 2.19
CA GLU A 306 4.45 -8.57 3.24
C GLU A 306 4.79 -10.04 2.99
N TYR A 307 3.81 -10.90 2.67
CA TYR A 307 4.06 -12.29 2.25
C TYR A 307 5.04 -12.37 1.10
N ALA A 308 4.97 -11.38 0.24
CA ALA A 308 5.87 -11.30 -0.85
C ALA A 308 7.27 -10.79 -0.41
N THR A 309 7.45 -10.01 0.67
CA THR A 309 8.74 -9.51 1.18
C THR A 309 9.45 -10.54 2.06
N PHE A 310 8.70 -11.44 2.69
CA PHE A 310 9.21 -12.36 3.69
C PHE A 310 9.31 -13.81 3.20
N SER A 311 9.49 -14.03 1.92
CA SER A 311 9.79 -15.38 1.41
C SER A 311 11.08 -16.00 2.00
N ASN A 312 11.84 -15.22 2.78
CA ASN A 312 12.94 -15.68 3.62
C ASN A 312 12.63 -15.69 5.12
N ASN A 313 11.44 -15.24 5.54
CA ASN A 313 11.01 -15.28 6.94
C ASN A 313 9.60 -15.87 7.03
N TYR A 314 9.46 -16.89 7.86
CA TYR A 314 8.21 -17.61 8.09
C TYR A 314 7.27 -16.80 8.97
N TYR A 315 6.05 -16.57 8.50
CA TYR A 315 4.98 -15.97 9.29
C TYR A 315 4.14 -17.03 9.96
N ASP A 316 3.75 -16.73 11.18
CA ASP A 316 2.80 -17.48 11.96
C ASP A 316 1.43 -17.42 11.28
N ILE A 317 1.03 -18.52 10.67
CA ILE A 317 -0.32 -18.71 10.14
C ILE A 317 -1.06 -19.54 11.17
N ASP A 318 -2.15 -18.99 11.72
CA ASP A 318 -2.99 -19.72 12.66
C ASP A 318 -3.64 -20.96 12.00
N ALA A 319 -4.17 -21.85 12.80
CA ALA A 319 -4.81 -23.08 12.36
C ALA A 319 -5.92 -22.83 11.31
N GLN A 320 -6.60 -21.67 11.38
CA GLN A 320 -7.64 -21.29 10.45
C GLN A 320 -7.06 -20.90 9.09
N GLY A 321 -5.93 -20.19 9.07
CA GLY A 321 -5.19 -19.83 7.85
C GLY A 321 -4.66 -21.06 7.11
N VAL A 322 -4.09 -22.04 7.82
CA VAL A 322 -3.65 -23.34 7.23
C VAL A 322 -4.83 -24.06 6.57
N LYS A 323 -5.98 -24.12 7.24
CA LYS A 323 -7.19 -24.74 6.71
C LYS A 323 -7.69 -24.05 5.44
N ILE A 324 -7.72 -22.71 5.44
CA ILE A 324 -8.14 -21.90 4.27
C ILE A 324 -7.22 -22.16 3.08
N ILE A 325 -5.92 -22.21 3.29
CA ILE A 325 -4.95 -22.46 2.21
C ILE A 325 -5.13 -23.88 1.65
N LYS A 326 -5.28 -24.88 2.51
CA LYS A 326 -5.51 -26.28 2.08
C LYS A 326 -6.81 -26.45 1.30
N ASP A 327 -7.87 -25.78 1.74
CA ASP A 327 -9.20 -25.93 1.13
C ASP A 327 -9.34 -25.15 -0.18
N LYS A 328 -8.76 -23.94 -0.26
CA LYS A 328 -8.99 -23.00 -1.36
C LYS A 328 -7.84 -22.85 -2.35
N HIS A 329 -6.62 -23.24 -1.99
CA HIS A 329 -5.40 -22.99 -2.76
C HIS A 329 -4.56 -24.25 -3.01
N GLN A 330 -5.21 -25.36 -3.35
CA GLN A 330 -4.56 -26.67 -3.62
C GLN A 330 -3.48 -26.64 -4.73
N ASN A 331 -3.54 -25.65 -5.61
CA ASN A 331 -2.57 -25.44 -6.69
C ASN A 331 -1.23 -24.84 -6.23
N LEU A 332 -1.13 -24.31 -5.00
CA LEU A 332 0.11 -23.68 -4.49
C LEU A 332 1.13 -24.68 -3.96
N GLN A 333 0.70 -25.91 -3.60
CA GLN A 333 1.54 -26.95 -2.97
C GLN A 333 2.48 -26.37 -1.88
N PRO A 334 1.95 -25.61 -0.90
CA PRO A 334 2.78 -25.01 0.15
C PRO A 334 3.28 -26.09 1.10
N THR A 335 4.47 -25.90 1.66
CA THR A 335 4.98 -26.69 2.78
C THR A 335 4.58 -26.02 4.08
N PHE A 336 3.80 -26.71 4.90
CA PHE A 336 3.35 -26.21 6.21
C PHE A 336 4.28 -26.71 7.31
N VAL A 337 4.84 -25.78 8.08
CA VAL A 337 5.73 -26.07 9.20
C VAL A 337 5.11 -25.54 10.48
N PHE A 338 4.96 -26.40 11.49
CA PHE A 338 4.53 -26.00 12.81
C PHE A 338 5.74 -25.80 13.73
N LEU A 339 5.93 -24.57 14.22
CA LEU A 339 6.99 -24.26 15.17
C LEU A 339 6.43 -24.35 16.60
N SER A 340 6.65 -25.47 17.24
CA SER A 340 6.10 -25.79 18.56
C SER A 340 7.00 -25.27 19.70
N PRO A 341 6.46 -24.70 20.79
CA PRO A 341 7.22 -24.59 22.02
C PRO A 341 7.49 -26.02 22.61
N PRO A 342 8.53 -26.20 23.43
CA PRO A 342 8.80 -27.49 24.05
C PRO A 342 7.74 -27.89 25.09
N SER A 343 7.00 -26.93 25.64
CA SER A 343 5.81 -27.11 26.46
C SER A 343 5.06 -25.79 26.62
N ILE A 344 3.78 -25.85 27.02
CA ILE A 344 2.97 -24.67 27.34
C ILE A 344 3.58 -23.89 28.52
N ASP A 345 4.15 -24.58 29.50
CA ASP A 345 4.82 -23.93 30.65
C ASP A 345 6.10 -23.18 30.20
N SER A 346 6.84 -23.73 29.27
CA SER A 346 8.00 -23.06 28.70
C SER A 346 7.57 -21.80 27.93
N LEU A 347 6.49 -21.86 27.14
CA LEU A 347 5.91 -20.71 26.48
C LEU A 347 5.46 -19.64 27.47
N ALA A 348 4.76 -20.04 28.53
CA ALA A 348 4.32 -19.12 29.59
C ALA A 348 5.50 -18.39 30.24
N ARG A 349 6.57 -19.11 30.58
CA ARG A 349 7.79 -18.50 31.16
C ARG A 349 8.46 -17.53 30.22
N ARG A 350 8.51 -17.85 28.89
CA ARG A 350 9.09 -16.99 27.87
C ARG A 350 8.26 -15.70 27.68
N LEU A 351 6.92 -15.79 27.69
CA LEU A 351 6.02 -14.65 27.57
C LEU A 351 6.14 -13.73 28.81
N VAL A 352 6.14 -14.29 30.03
CA VAL A 352 6.31 -13.52 31.27
C VAL A 352 7.69 -12.83 31.30
N LYS A 353 8.76 -13.50 30.86
CA LYS A 353 10.10 -12.92 30.80
C LYS A 353 10.22 -11.73 29.85
N ARG A 354 9.41 -11.66 28.80
CA ARG A 354 9.35 -10.50 27.88
C ARG A 354 8.80 -9.24 28.55
N GLY A 355 7.98 -9.38 29.60
CA GLY A 355 7.50 -8.25 30.40
C GLY A 355 6.51 -7.32 29.71
N SER A 356 6.03 -7.68 28.52
CA SER A 356 5.11 -6.85 27.70
C SER A 356 3.65 -7.27 27.78
N GLU A 357 3.33 -8.35 28.52
CA GLU A 357 1.99 -8.94 28.56
C GLU A 357 1.24 -8.57 29.83
N THR A 358 -0.06 -8.29 29.70
CA THR A 358 -1.00 -8.26 30.85
C THR A 358 -1.45 -9.68 31.19
N GLU A 359 -1.98 -9.90 32.37
CA GLU A 359 -2.50 -11.24 32.75
C GLU A 359 -3.56 -11.76 31.76
N GLU A 360 -4.45 -10.87 31.28
CA GLU A 360 -5.49 -11.21 30.30
C GLU A 360 -4.90 -11.58 28.94
N SER A 361 -3.93 -10.80 28.47
CA SER A 361 -3.20 -11.06 27.21
C SER A 361 -2.42 -12.38 27.30
N LEU A 362 -1.73 -12.63 28.41
CA LEU A 362 -0.99 -13.86 28.64
C LEU A 362 -1.92 -15.09 28.57
N ARG A 363 -3.06 -15.02 29.26
CA ARG A 363 -4.05 -16.12 29.27
C ARG A 363 -4.59 -16.38 27.86
N SER A 364 -4.98 -15.35 27.14
CA SER A 364 -5.48 -15.46 25.77
C SER A 364 -4.46 -16.10 24.83
N ARG A 365 -3.17 -15.74 24.93
CA ARG A 365 -2.09 -16.32 24.13
C ARG A 365 -1.81 -17.80 24.47
N LEU A 366 -1.88 -18.18 25.73
CA LEU A 366 -1.69 -19.57 26.13
C LEU A 366 -2.86 -20.46 25.69
N ASP A 367 -4.09 -19.93 25.72
CA ASP A 367 -5.27 -20.65 25.23
C ASP A 367 -5.22 -20.80 23.70
N ALA A 368 -4.79 -19.78 22.95
CA ALA A 368 -4.56 -19.88 21.53
C ALA A 368 -3.49 -20.93 21.18
N ALA A 369 -2.34 -20.91 21.85
CA ALA A 369 -1.27 -21.87 21.64
C ALA A 369 -1.69 -23.32 21.89
N LYS A 370 -2.56 -23.57 22.87
CA LYS A 370 -3.14 -24.91 23.11
C LYS A 370 -3.96 -25.37 21.92
N GLY A 371 -4.83 -24.52 21.40
CA GLY A 371 -5.66 -24.82 20.22
C GLY A 371 -4.81 -25.11 18.98
N GLU A 372 -3.72 -24.36 18.79
CA GLU A 372 -2.78 -24.55 17.69
C GLU A 372 -2.01 -25.88 17.79
N MET A 373 -1.57 -26.24 18.99
CA MET A 373 -0.93 -27.54 19.25
C MET A 373 -1.90 -28.70 19.04
N GLU A 374 -3.16 -28.58 19.47
CA GLU A 374 -4.21 -29.57 19.20
C GLU A 374 -4.46 -29.75 17.70
N TYR A 375 -4.51 -28.64 16.96
CA TYR A 375 -4.64 -28.67 15.51
C TYR A 375 -3.42 -29.32 14.83
N ALA A 376 -2.22 -29.06 15.33
CA ALA A 376 -0.99 -29.69 14.80
C ALA A 376 -1.00 -31.22 14.98
N GLN A 377 -1.62 -31.74 16.07
CA GLN A 377 -1.80 -33.18 16.28
C GLN A 377 -2.67 -33.86 15.21
N THR A 378 -3.48 -33.11 14.46
CA THR A 378 -4.29 -33.65 13.38
C THR A 378 -3.48 -34.02 12.13
N GLY A 379 -2.18 -33.79 12.11
CA GLY A 379 -1.32 -33.98 10.93
C GLY A 379 -1.51 -32.89 9.86
N ALA A 380 -1.98 -31.71 10.25
CA ALA A 380 -2.22 -30.62 9.33
C ALA A 380 -0.95 -29.97 8.78
N PHE A 381 0.21 -30.23 9.38
CA PHE A 381 1.50 -29.67 8.98
C PHE A 381 2.40 -30.76 8.39
N ASP A 382 3.22 -30.37 7.42
CA ASP A 382 4.19 -31.27 6.77
C ASP A 382 5.40 -31.53 7.66
N TYR A 383 5.78 -30.53 8.46
CA TYR A 383 6.87 -30.60 9.44
C TYR A 383 6.46 -30.01 10.78
N VAL A 384 6.95 -30.62 11.85
CA VAL A 384 6.93 -30.07 13.22
C VAL A 384 8.36 -29.81 13.64
N ILE A 385 8.63 -28.60 14.14
CA ILE A 385 9.94 -28.21 14.69
C ILE A 385 9.73 -27.72 16.11
N VAL A 386 10.35 -28.39 17.09
CA VAL A 386 10.27 -27.97 18.48
C VAL A 386 11.35 -26.94 18.76
N ASN A 387 10.93 -25.71 19.12
CA ASN A 387 11.80 -24.60 19.46
C ASN A 387 12.21 -24.67 20.95
N ASP A 388 13.05 -25.62 21.30
CA ASP A 388 13.68 -25.67 22.61
C ASP A 388 15.02 -24.92 22.59
N ASP A 389 15.87 -25.21 21.62
CA ASP A 389 17.08 -24.47 21.30
C ASP A 389 16.90 -23.71 19.97
N ILE A 390 17.13 -22.41 20.00
CA ILE A 390 16.85 -21.52 18.85
C ILE A 390 17.74 -21.82 17.64
N GLU A 391 19.01 -22.16 17.86
CA GLU A 391 19.96 -22.43 16.77
C GLU A 391 19.60 -23.75 16.08
N GLN A 392 19.25 -24.78 16.83
CA GLN A 392 18.83 -26.07 16.27
C GLN A 392 17.50 -25.97 15.54
N ALA A 393 16.53 -25.26 16.11
CA ALA A 393 15.25 -25.01 15.48
C ALA A 393 15.41 -24.20 14.17
N TYR A 394 16.29 -23.21 14.19
CA TYR A 394 16.62 -22.41 12.99
C TYR A 394 17.24 -23.26 11.89
N GLU A 395 18.24 -24.11 12.20
CA GLU A 395 18.87 -24.96 11.20
C GLU A 395 17.90 -25.96 10.58
N LYS A 396 16.98 -26.53 11.36
CA LYS A 396 15.91 -27.41 10.82
C LYS A 396 15.00 -26.62 9.88
N LEU A 397 14.54 -25.45 10.31
CA LEU A 397 13.70 -24.58 9.51
C LEU A 397 14.36 -24.17 8.20
N ARG A 398 15.66 -23.81 8.26
CA ARG A 398 16.47 -23.47 7.09
C ARG A 398 16.54 -24.62 6.07
N LYS A 399 16.74 -25.85 6.54
CA LYS A 399 16.76 -27.04 5.67
C LYS A 399 15.44 -27.26 4.97
N VAL A 400 14.32 -27.12 5.68
CA VAL A 400 12.98 -27.21 5.07
C VAL A 400 12.82 -26.13 4.00
N ALA A 401 13.20 -24.89 4.30
CA ALA A 401 13.09 -23.76 3.38
C ALA A 401 13.90 -23.92 2.09
N LEU A 402 15.07 -24.55 2.19
CA LEU A 402 15.95 -24.81 1.06
C LEU A 402 15.58 -26.09 0.28
N GLY A 403 14.55 -26.82 0.73
CA GLY A 403 14.18 -28.10 0.13
C GLY A 403 15.17 -29.25 0.40
N GLU A 404 16.07 -29.07 1.37
CA GLU A 404 17.08 -30.08 1.76
C GLU A 404 16.45 -31.21 2.60
N GLY A 405 15.22 -30.99 3.09
CA GLY A 405 14.51 -31.90 3.97
C GLY A 405 15.08 -31.94 5.40
N THR A 406 14.26 -32.31 6.36
CA THR A 406 14.68 -32.59 7.74
C THR A 406 13.70 -33.59 8.36
N GLU A 407 14.11 -34.23 9.47
CA GLU A 407 13.19 -35.04 10.24
C GLU A 407 12.24 -34.10 11.05
N SER A 408 10.97 -34.46 11.06
CA SER A 408 9.94 -33.79 11.87
C SER A 408 10.12 -34.18 13.33
N ASP A 409 10.06 -33.19 14.22
CA ASP A 409 10.09 -33.46 15.66
C ASP A 409 8.75 -34.07 16.12
N ILE A 410 8.78 -34.77 17.23
CA ILE A 410 7.57 -35.27 17.88
C ILE A 410 6.93 -34.10 18.66
N LEU A 411 5.64 -33.86 18.42
CA LEU A 411 4.89 -32.86 19.16
C LEU A 411 4.93 -33.16 20.67
N PRO A 412 5.25 -32.16 21.50
CA PRO A 412 5.23 -32.32 22.95
C PRO A 412 3.83 -32.68 23.47
N ASP A 413 3.77 -33.50 24.52
CA ASP A 413 2.50 -33.88 25.13
C ASP A 413 1.86 -32.67 25.83
N ASN A 414 0.62 -32.33 25.53
CA ASN A 414 -0.11 -31.18 26.06
C ASN A 414 -0.62 -31.37 27.52
N ARG A 415 -0.24 -32.45 28.18
CA ARG A 415 -0.68 -32.69 29.55
C ARG A 415 0.02 -31.70 30.50
N ILE A 416 -0.78 -30.87 31.15
CA ILE A 416 -0.35 -30.06 32.28
C ILE A 416 -0.05 -31.06 33.40
N ALA A 417 1.20 -31.08 33.90
CA ALA A 417 1.59 -31.86 35.07
C ALA A 417 1.03 -31.25 36.34
#